data_83eec3699c5c83e2e31c2b8a67637df5
#
_entry.id   83eec3699c5c83e2e31c2b8a67637df5
#
_cell.length_a   1.000
_cell.length_b   1.000
_cell.length_c   1.000
_cell.angle_alpha   90.00
_cell.angle_beta   90.00
_cell.angle_gamma   90.00
#
_symmetry.space_group_name_H-M   'P 1'
#
loop_
_entity.id
_entity.type
_entity.pdbx_description
1 polymer ?
#
loop_
_entity_poly.entity_id
_entity_poly.type
_entity_poly.pdbx_seq_one_letter_code
_entity_poly.pdbx_strand_id
1 'polypeptide(L)'
;MCGSVDSFAVENARDIFWGPDFQQLSTVDPEIAEVVLGELDRLRGGLQLIASENLTSPAVLAALGSTLTNKYAEGYPGRRYYGGCAEVDRAETLAVSRAKDLFGAEHANVQPHSGASANLAAYAALVQPGDTVLAMDLPHGGHLTHGSRVNFSGKWFHPVGYTVRPDNETIDYDEVRDLARAHRPKLIICGATAYPRLIDFARFREIADEVGAYLMVDAAHFIGLVAGGAIPSPVPYADVVTATTHKVLRGPRGGMILCRESLAARIDKAVFPFTQGGPLMHAVAAKAVALREAAQPEFRTYAAQVVTNARALADGLAADGLRPVSGGTDTHLALLDLREAGVTGAEAEARCEAAGITLNKNAIPYDPQPPLVASGIRVGTPSVTTQGMREGEMGRIAGLIARAVRTDPGAPGGADTLTAVAREVAELAAAFPAYPR
;
A
#
# COMPACT_ATOMS: atom_id res chain seq x y z
N MET A 1 16.82 -39.32 -30.51
CA MET A 1 16.78 -39.36 -29.02
C MET A 1 17.44 -38.09 -28.50
N CYS A 2 16.68 -37.05 -28.35
CA CYS A 2 17.12 -35.84 -27.68
C CYS A 2 16.16 -35.70 -26.46
N GLY A 3 16.65 -36.21 -25.32
CA GLY A 3 15.84 -36.34 -24.12
C GLY A 3 15.88 -35.08 -23.28
N SER A 4 14.77 -34.61 -22.93
CA SER A 4 14.19 -34.08 -21.69
C SER A 4 15.12 -33.85 -20.47
N VAL A 5 16.29 -33.22 -20.62
CA VAL A 5 17.13 -32.84 -19.46
C VAL A 5 16.76 -31.47 -18.90
N ASP A 6 16.11 -30.63 -19.70
CA ASP A 6 15.77 -29.24 -19.30
C ASP A 6 14.49 -29.11 -18.46
N SER A 7 13.52 -30.04 -18.59
CA SER A 7 12.29 -29.98 -17.80
C SER A 7 12.52 -30.29 -16.31
N PHE A 8 13.38 -31.26 -16.02
CA PHE A 8 13.70 -31.65 -14.64
C PHE A 8 14.47 -30.54 -13.87
N ALA A 9 15.33 -29.81 -14.55
CA ALA A 9 16.08 -28.70 -13.93
C ALA A 9 15.20 -27.49 -13.64
N VAL A 10 14.17 -27.25 -14.46
CA VAL A 10 13.22 -26.14 -14.28
C VAL A 10 12.22 -26.44 -13.17
N GLU A 11 11.72 -27.67 -13.04
CA GLU A 11 10.84 -28.08 -11.94
C GLU A 11 11.55 -27.98 -10.58
N ASN A 12 12.76 -28.50 -10.45
CA ASN A 12 13.53 -28.41 -9.21
C ASN A 12 13.83 -26.98 -8.74
N ALA A 13 13.91 -26.03 -9.64
CA ALA A 13 14.20 -24.64 -9.29
C ALA A 13 12.96 -23.86 -8.84
N ARG A 14 11.75 -24.28 -9.23
CA ARG A 14 10.47 -23.77 -8.68
C ARG A 14 10.23 -24.32 -7.28
N ASP A 15 10.49 -25.59 -7.07
CA ASP A 15 10.35 -26.30 -5.79
C ASP A 15 11.24 -25.72 -4.69
N ILE A 16 12.44 -25.25 -5.01
CA ILE A 16 13.38 -24.66 -4.04
C ILE A 16 12.85 -23.33 -3.48
N PHE A 17 12.11 -22.53 -4.25
CA PHE A 17 11.57 -21.26 -3.77
C PHE A 17 10.47 -21.45 -2.71
N TRP A 18 9.58 -22.42 -2.93
CA TRP A 18 8.42 -22.68 -2.05
C TRP A 18 8.70 -23.69 -0.94
N GLY A 19 9.79 -24.46 -1.05
CA GLY A 19 10.16 -25.52 -0.12
C GLY A 19 9.30 -26.79 -0.25
N PRO A 20 9.52 -27.79 0.64
CA PRO A 20 8.90 -29.11 0.52
C PRO A 20 7.37 -29.10 0.66
N ASP A 21 6.79 -28.11 1.35
CA ASP A 21 5.33 -28.02 1.52
C ASP A 21 4.61 -27.72 0.21
N PHE A 22 5.26 -27.08 -0.76
CA PHE A 22 4.70 -26.82 -2.08
C PHE A 22 4.48 -28.11 -2.87
N GLN A 23 5.32 -29.15 -2.68
CA GLN A 23 5.12 -30.46 -3.30
C GLN A 23 3.84 -31.12 -2.78
N GLN A 24 3.50 -30.93 -1.49
CA GLN A 24 2.23 -31.40 -0.95
C GLN A 24 1.05 -30.66 -1.59
N LEU A 25 1.13 -29.35 -1.77
CA LEU A 25 0.11 -28.58 -2.49
C LEU A 25 -0.08 -29.10 -3.91
N SER A 26 1.01 -29.27 -4.66
CA SER A 26 0.96 -29.77 -6.04
C SER A 26 0.36 -31.19 -6.17
N THR A 27 0.52 -32.00 -5.11
CA THR A 27 -0.05 -33.34 -5.07
C THR A 27 -1.54 -33.33 -4.72
N VAL A 28 -1.94 -32.48 -3.76
CA VAL A 28 -3.32 -32.46 -3.22
C VAL A 28 -4.23 -31.62 -4.11
N ASP A 29 -3.73 -30.50 -4.63
CA ASP A 29 -4.49 -29.55 -5.45
C ASP A 29 -3.58 -28.94 -6.54
N PRO A 30 -3.41 -29.65 -7.65
CA PRO A 30 -2.58 -29.16 -8.76
C PRO A 30 -3.13 -27.90 -9.41
N GLU A 31 -4.44 -27.66 -9.38
CA GLU A 31 -5.06 -26.46 -9.96
C GLU A 31 -4.63 -25.20 -9.18
N ILE A 32 -4.66 -25.26 -7.85
CA ILE A 32 -4.16 -24.13 -7.03
C ILE A 32 -2.64 -23.99 -7.13
N ALA A 33 -1.90 -25.09 -7.25
CA ALA A 33 -0.46 -25.01 -7.49
C ALA A 33 -0.14 -24.27 -8.81
N GLU A 34 -0.88 -24.55 -9.88
CA GLU A 34 -0.77 -23.84 -11.17
C GLU A 34 -1.09 -22.33 -11.02
N VAL A 35 -2.12 -21.96 -10.26
CA VAL A 35 -2.46 -20.55 -9.97
C VAL A 35 -1.29 -19.83 -9.27
N VAL A 36 -0.70 -20.47 -8.25
CA VAL A 36 0.45 -19.91 -7.52
C VAL A 36 1.66 -19.71 -8.42
N LEU A 37 1.95 -20.70 -9.27
CA LEU A 37 3.06 -20.63 -10.22
C LEU A 37 2.78 -19.59 -11.32
N GLY A 38 1.55 -19.52 -11.83
CA GLY A 38 1.11 -18.53 -12.80
C GLY A 38 1.27 -17.09 -12.28
N GLU A 39 0.94 -16.84 -11.00
CA GLU A 39 1.17 -15.54 -10.39
C GLU A 39 2.67 -15.21 -10.26
N LEU A 40 3.51 -16.18 -9.92
CA LEU A 40 4.96 -15.98 -9.92
C LEU A 40 5.49 -15.65 -11.32
N ASP A 41 5.01 -16.34 -12.34
CA ASP A 41 5.38 -16.08 -13.74
C ASP A 41 4.90 -14.69 -14.19
N ARG A 42 3.69 -14.25 -13.78
CA ARG A 42 3.18 -12.89 -14.02
C ARG A 42 4.09 -11.83 -13.38
N LEU A 43 4.49 -12.03 -12.12
CA LEU A 43 5.39 -11.11 -11.41
C LEU A 43 6.78 -11.02 -12.05
N ARG A 44 7.26 -12.11 -12.67
CA ARG A 44 8.56 -12.17 -13.35
C ARG A 44 8.52 -11.68 -14.79
N GLY A 45 7.36 -11.77 -15.43
CA GLY A 45 7.19 -11.45 -16.85
C GLY A 45 6.82 -10.00 -17.16
N GLY A 46 6.51 -9.18 -16.13
CA GLY A 46 6.03 -7.81 -16.31
C GLY A 46 6.50 -6.84 -15.24
N LEU A 47 6.13 -5.57 -15.42
CA LEU A 47 6.45 -4.48 -14.50
C LEU A 47 5.27 -4.22 -13.56
N GLN A 48 5.50 -4.33 -12.24
CA GLN A 48 4.49 -4.11 -11.20
C GLN A 48 4.59 -2.68 -10.67
N LEU A 49 3.72 -1.80 -11.14
CA LEU A 49 3.71 -0.36 -10.80
C LEU A 49 2.47 0.07 -10.02
N ILE A 50 1.68 -0.87 -9.49
CA ILE A 50 0.61 -0.55 -8.55
C ILE A 50 1.24 -0.01 -7.25
N ALA A 51 0.95 1.25 -6.90
CA ALA A 51 1.58 1.95 -5.78
C ALA A 51 1.32 1.29 -4.41
N SER A 52 0.29 0.45 -4.30
CA SER A 52 -0.10 -0.28 -3.09
C SER A 52 0.39 -1.73 -3.06
N GLU A 53 1.24 -2.14 -3.99
CA GLU A 53 1.80 -3.50 -4.07
C GLU A 53 3.31 -3.50 -3.85
N ASN A 54 3.81 -4.66 -3.41
CA ASN A 54 5.24 -4.89 -3.21
C ASN A 54 5.52 -6.39 -3.16
N LEU A 55 6.80 -6.74 -3.26
CA LEU A 55 7.28 -8.11 -3.13
C LEU A 55 7.77 -8.32 -1.70
N THR A 56 7.09 -9.16 -0.94
CA THR A 56 7.50 -9.49 0.42
C THR A 56 8.68 -10.49 0.42
N SER A 57 9.45 -10.55 1.50
CA SER A 57 10.61 -11.43 1.57
C SER A 57 10.22 -12.93 1.69
N PRO A 58 11.10 -13.85 1.27
CA PRO A 58 10.90 -15.29 1.52
C PRO A 58 10.73 -15.61 3.02
N ALA A 59 11.39 -14.87 3.92
CA ALA A 59 11.23 -15.05 5.37
C ALA A 59 9.82 -14.70 5.86
N VAL A 60 9.22 -13.65 5.31
CA VAL A 60 7.82 -13.28 5.58
C VAL A 60 6.87 -14.33 5.03
N LEU A 61 7.10 -14.86 3.81
CA LEU A 61 6.30 -15.93 3.22
C LEU A 61 6.38 -17.22 4.05
N ALA A 62 7.56 -17.58 4.54
CA ALA A 62 7.75 -18.76 5.40
C ALA A 62 6.98 -18.62 6.73
N ALA A 63 6.95 -17.43 7.33
CA ALA A 63 6.17 -17.18 8.54
C ALA A 63 4.66 -17.28 8.27
N LEU A 64 4.19 -16.81 7.10
CA LEU A 64 2.78 -16.90 6.68
C LEU A 64 2.33 -18.33 6.49
N GLY A 65 3.17 -19.20 5.93
CA GLY A 65 2.90 -20.65 5.72
C GLY A 65 3.12 -21.52 6.97
N SER A 66 3.30 -20.94 8.16
CA SER A 66 3.65 -21.67 9.36
C SER A 66 2.45 -22.28 10.10
N THR A 67 2.73 -23.24 10.98
CA THR A 67 1.75 -23.93 11.86
C THR A 67 1.08 -22.98 12.86
N LEU A 68 1.55 -21.73 12.99
CA LEU A 68 0.90 -20.71 13.82
C LEU A 68 -0.53 -20.39 13.36
N THR A 69 -0.89 -20.69 12.11
CA THR A 69 -2.25 -20.58 11.59
C THR A 69 -3.27 -21.44 12.36
N ASN A 70 -2.81 -22.56 12.97
CA ASN A 70 -3.68 -23.50 13.66
C ASN A 70 -4.10 -23.01 15.07
N LYS A 71 -3.40 -21.98 15.61
CA LYS A 71 -3.59 -21.59 17.01
C LYS A 71 -4.63 -20.48 17.18
N TYR A 72 -5.70 -20.78 17.90
CA TYR A 72 -6.68 -19.79 18.33
C TYR A 72 -6.15 -18.98 19.51
N ALA A 73 -6.12 -17.64 19.41
CA ALA A 73 -5.44 -16.77 20.36
C ALA A 73 -6.23 -15.48 20.69
N GLU A 74 -7.55 -15.59 20.92
CA GLU A 74 -8.37 -14.46 21.35
C GLU A 74 -7.82 -13.81 22.61
N GLY A 75 -7.86 -12.48 22.68
CA GLY A 75 -7.24 -11.68 23.72
C GLY A 75 -5.85 -11.18 23.34
N TYR A 76 -5.01 -10.97 24.33
CA TYR A 76 -3.68 -10.36 24.19
C TYR A 76 -2.62 -11.17 24.95
N PRO A 77 -1.33 -10.99 24.69
CA PRO A 77 -0.27 -11.70 25.42
C PRO A 77 -0.45 -11.66 26.94
N GLY A 78 -0.39 -12.83 27.58
CA GLY A 78 -0.62 -13.02 29.02
C GLY A 78 -2.08 -12.92 29.45
N ARG A 79 -3.02 -12.59 28.57
CA ARG A 79 -4.47 -12.45 28.85
C ARG A 79 -5.31 -13.07 27.73
N ARG A 80 -4.96 -14.30 27.33
CA ARG A 80 -5.69 -15.04 26.30
C ARG A 80 -6.93 -15.72 26.88
N TYR A 81 -7.93 -15.86 26.04
CA TYR A 81 -9.14 -16.60 26.38
C TYR A 81 -8.89 -18.13 26.36
N TYR A 82 -7.91 -18.60 25.56
CA TYR A 82 -7.59 -20.02 25.38
C TYR A 82 -6.21 -20.35 25.96
N GLY A 83 -6.02 -21.63 26.36
CA GLY A 83 -4.71 -22.15 26.77
C GLY A 83 -3.77 -22.40 25.58
N GLY A 84 -2.51 -22.74 25.86
CA GLY A 84 -1.51 -23.13 24.87
C GLY A 84 -0.95 -21.96 24.05
N CYS A 85 -0.97 -20.73 24.57
CA CYS A 85 -0.64 -19.53 23.83
C CYS A 85 0.81 -19.02 24.04
N ALA A 86 1.68 -19.76 24.74
CA ALA A 86 3.01 -19.29 25.07
C ALA A 86 3.82 -18.81 23.83
N GLU A 87 3.82 -19.58 22.74
CA GLU A 87 4.58 -19.25 21.54
C GLU A 87 3.92 -18.12 20.74
N VAL A 88 2.60 -18.08 20.64
CA VAL A 88 1.91 -16.97 19.97
C VAL A 88 2.01 -15.66 20.77
N ASP A 89 2.08 -15.74 22.10
CA ASP A 89 2.36 -14.58 22.96
C ASP A 89 3.74 -14.00 22.67
N ARG A 90 4.76 -14.87 22.51
CA ARG A 90 6.11 -14.43 22.11
C ARG A 90 6.11 -13.77 20.74
N ALA A 91 5.40 -14.36 19.78
CA ALA A 91 5.31 -13.80 18.41
C ALA A 91 4.65 -12.42 18.41
N GLU A 92 3.52 -12.24 19.11
CA GLU A 92 2.82 -10.96 19.19
C GLU A 92 3.61 -9.93 20.00
N THR A 93 4.22 -10.33 21.12
CA THR A 93 5.09 -9.43 21.89
C THR A 93 6.26 -8.91 21.08
N LEU A 94 6.90 -9.77 20.26
CA LEU A 94 7.96 -9.35 19.34
C LEU A 94 7.44 -8.37 18.28
N ALA A 95 6.27 -8.62 17.70
CA ALA A 95 5.69 -7.72 16.72
C ALA A 95 5.38 -6.33 17.32
N VAL A 96 4.75 -6.31 18.49
CA VAL A 96 4.41 -5.07 19.21
C VAL A 96 5.68 -4.30 19.60
N SER A 97 6.67 -4.96 20.21
CA SER A 97 7.93 -4.30 20.59
C SER A 97 8.63 -3.70 19.37
N ARG A 98 8.79 -4.48 18.29
CA ARG A 98 9.43 -4.01 17.07
C ARG A 98 8.69 -2.84 16.42
N ALA A 99 7.36 -2.85 16.44
CA ALA A 99 6.57 -1.73 15.93
C ALA A 99 6.80 -0.46 16.79
N LYS A 100 6.76 -0.59 18.12
CA LYS A 100 7.03 0.53 19.05
C LYS A 100 8.43 1.11 18.84
N ASP A 101 9.44 0.25 18.80
CA ASP A 101 10.84 0.65 18.64
C ASP A 101 11.09 1.32 17.28
N LEU A 102 10.54 0.75 16.20
CA LEU A 102 10.75 1.25 14.83
C LEU A 102 10.12 2.62 14.60
N PHE A 103 8.94 2.86 15.15
CA PHE A 103 8.17 4.09 14.91
C PHE A 103 8.22 5.09 16.06
N GLY A 104 8.82 4.74 17.20
CA GLY A 104 8.81 5.58 18.40
C GLY A 104 7.41 5.73 19.01
N ALA A 105 6.56 4.72 18.86
CA ALA A 105 5.18 4.75 19.34
C ALA A 105 5.08 4.29 20.80
N GLU A 106 4.18 4.90 21.56
CA GLU A 106 3.95 4.54 22.96
C GLU A 106 3.22 3.20 23.07
N HIS A 107 2.27 2.92 22.17
CA HIS A 107 1.55 1.65 22.07
C HIS A 107 1.37 1.20 20.62
N ALA A 108 1.31 -0.11 20.39
CA ALA A 108 1.04 -0.72 19.10
C ALA A 108 0.08 -1.90 19.23
N ASN A 109 -0.90 -1.98 18.35
CA ASN A 109 -1.74 -3.15 18.15
C ASN A 109 -1.49 -3.73 16.75
N VAL A 110 -1.04 -4.99 16.69
CA VAL A 110 -0.66 -5.67 15.44
C VAL A 110 -1.69 -6.70 14.97
N GLN A 111 -2.83 -6.80 15.65
CA GLN A 111 -3.89 -7.76 15.32
C GLN A 111 -4.79 -7.37 14.12
N PRO A 112 -4.94 -6.09 13.70
CA PRO A 112 -5.83 -5.78 12.58
C PRO A 112 -5.52 -6.60 11.33
N HIS A 113 -6.57 -7.19 10.73
CA HIS A 113 -6.46 -8.07 9.56
C HIS A 113 -6.10 -7.30 8.28
N SER A 114 -6.41 -6.01 8.24
CA SER A 114 -6.15 -5.12 7.11
C SER A 114 -6.07 -3.66 7.57
N GLY A 115 -5.68 -2.74 6.67
CA GLY A 115 -5.78 -1.30 6.92
C GLY A 115 -7.22 -0.86 7.16
N ALA A 116 -8.18 -1.41 6.43
CA ALA A 116 -9.60 -1.11 6.64
C ALA A 116 -10.09 -1.55 8.02
N SER A 117 -9.65 -2.72 8.51
CA SER A 117 -9.95 -3.18 9.88
C SER A 117 -9.28 -2.30 10.94
N ALA A 118 -8.05 -1.84 10.68
CA ALA A 118 -7.35 -0.90 11.56
C ALA A 118 -8.11 0.44 11.66
N ASN A 119 -8.56 0.98 10.52
CA ASN A 119 -9.36 2.18 10.49
C ASN A 119 -10.70 2.00 11.22
N LEU A 120 -11.42 0.90 10.97
CA LEU A 120 -12.67 0.59 11.67
C LEU A 120 -12.47 0.55 13.20
N ALA A 121 -11.42 -0.12 13.67
CA ALA A 121 -11.11 -0.19 15.11
C ALA A 121 -10.73 1.18 15.67
N ALA A 122 -9.96 2.00 14.94
CA ALA A 122 -9.62 3.35 15.35
C ALA A 122 -10.87 4.24 15.46
N TYR A 123 -11.77 4.20 14.48
CA TYR A 123 -13.05 4.90 14.58
C TYR A 123 -13.85 4.43 15.80
N ALA A 124 -14.00 3.12 16.00
CA ALA A 124 -14.74 2.56 17.13
C ALA A 124 -14.13 2.94 18.50
N ALA A 125 -12.82 3.17 18.55
CA ALA A 125 -12.14 3.64 19.74
C ALA A 125 -12.34 5.15 19.99
N LEU A 126 -12.42 5.97 18.96
CA LEU A 126 -12.31 7.43 19.08
C LEU A 126 -13.68 8.14 19.02
N VAL A 127 -14.62 7.63 18.24
CA VAL A 127 -15.90 8.31 17.93
C VAL A 127 -17.09 7.38 18.03
N GLN A 128 -18.29 7.94 18.06
CA GLN A 128 -19.55 7.22 18.09
C GLN A 128 -20.29 7.36 16.74
N PRO A 129 -21.14 6.40 16.34
CA PRO A 129 -22.04 6.58 15.19
C PRO A 129 -22.82 7.89 15.29
N GLY A 130 -22.85 8.65 14.18
CA GLY A 130 -23.45 9.98 14.13
C GLY A 130 -22.49 11.13 14.42
N ASP A 131 -21.28 10.87 14.90
CA ASP A 131 -20.27 11.93 15.05
C ASP A 131 -19.79 12.46 13.69
N THR A 132 -19.41 13.73 13.66
CA THR A 132 -18.80 14.35 12.48
C THR A 132 -17.33 13.97 12.38
N VAL A 133 -16.90 13.58 11.18
CA VAL A 133 -15.51 13.28 10.84
C VAL A 133 -15.07 14.13 9.65
N LEU A 134 -13.86 14.67 9.69
CA LEU A 134 -13.29 15.50 8.63
C LEU A 134 -12.13 14.72 7.99
N ALA A 135 -12.18 14.50 6.68
CA ALA A 135 -11.17 13.71 5.95
C ALA A 135 -11.04 14.19 4.49
N MET A 136 -9.97 13.77 3.81
CA MET A 136 -9.81 14.05 2.38
C MET A 136 -10.86 13.30 1.55
N ASP A 137 -11.51 14.00 0.64
CA ASP A 137 -12.47 13.42 -0.29
C ASP A 137 -11.82 12.39 -1.22
N LEU A 138 -12.58 11.34 -1.53
CA LEU A 138 -12.10 10.23 -2.36
C LEU A 138 -11.56 10.67 -3.74
N PRO A 139 -12.23 11.57 -4.51
CA PRO A 139 -11.71 12.06 -5.79
C PRO A 139 -10.42 12.87 -5.68
N HIS A 140 -10.12 13.40 -4.50
CA HIS A 140 -8.93 14.20 -4.22
C HIS A 140 -7.77 13.39 -3.63
N GLY A 141 -7.92 12.07 -3.56
CA GLY A 141 -6.88 11.14 -3.10
C GLY A 141 -7.18 10.46 -1.77
N GLY A 142 -8.34 10.69 -1.14
CA GLY A 142 -8.77 10.00 0.08
C GLY A 142 -8.94 8.49 -0.12
N HIS A 143 -9.18 7.78 0.96
CA HIS A 143 -9.49 6.35 0.94
C HIS A 143 -11.00 6.10 1.16
N LEU A 144 -11.50 4.93 0.76
CA LEU A 144 -12.90 4.55 0.99
C LEU A 144 -13.32 4.68 2.47
N THR A 145 -12.40 4.36 3.40
CA THR A 145 -12.65 4.47 4.84
C THR A 145 -12.55 5.89 5.39
N HIS A 146 -12.38 6.91 4.54
CA HIS A 146 -12.33 8.31 4.92
C HIS A 146 -13.67 9.04 4.71
N GLY A 147 -14.81 8.33 4.79
CA GLY A 147 -16.14 8.93 4.69
C GLY A 147 -16.91 8.59 3.40
N SER A 148 -16.42 7.67 2.58
CA SER A 148 -17.14 7.26 1.37
C SER A 148 -18.51 6.69 1.69
N ARG A 149 -19.54 7.14 0.96
CA ARG A 149 -20.96 6.74 1.18
C ARG A 149 -21.23 5.25 1.07
N VAL A 150 -20.37 4.50 0.38
CA VAL A 150 -20.47 3.04 0.23
C VAL A 150 -19.78 2.27 1.36
N ASN A 151 -19.00 2.96 2.19
CA ASN A 151 -18.22 2.39 3.28
C ASN A 151 -18.88 2.64 4.65
N PHE A 152 -18.46 1.88 5.69
CA PHE A 152 -18.93 2.10 7.06
C PHE A 152 -18.75 3.55 7.51
N SER A 153 -17.63 4.17 7.13
CA SER A 153 -17.27 5.54 7.52
C SER A 153 -18.27 6.59 7.02
N GLY A 154 -18.84 6.40 5.83
CA GLY A 154 -19.87 7.27 5.31
C GLY A 154 -21.32 6.87 5.66
N LYS A 155 -21.51 5.63 6.18
CA LYS A 155 -22.84 5.14 6.59
C LYS A 155 -23.15 5.40 8.06
N TRP A 156 -22.13 5.37 8.92
CA TRP A 156 -22.32 5.46 10.37
C TRP A 156 -21.96 6.84 10.93
N PHE A 157 -21.21 7.65 10.17
CA PHE A 157 -20.74 8.96 10.60
C PHE A 157 -21.21 10.06 9.65
N HIS A 158 -21.04 11.32 10.05
CA HIS A 158 -21.27 12.48 9.21
C HIS A 158 -19.95 12.94 8.60
N PRO A 159 -19.57 12.46 7.39
CA PRO A 159 -18.32 12.83 6.79
C PRO A 159 -18.39 14.24 6.20
N VAL A 160 -17.38 15.04 6.47
CA VAL A 160 -17.07 16.32 5.82
C VAL A 160 -15.78 16.10 5.03
N GLY A 161 -15.81 16.41 3.74
CA GLY A 161 -14.64 16.26 2.87
C GLY A 161 -13.85 17.56 2.76
N TYR A 162 -12.51 17.49 2.83
CA TYR A 162 -11.65 18.55 2.35
C TYR A 162 -11.01 18.17 1.02
N THR A 163 -10.64 19.19 0.25
CA THR A 163 -10.15 19.02 -1.11
C THR A 163 -8.68 19.46 -1.25
N VAL A 164 -8.12 19.32 -2.43
CA VAL A 164 -6.86 19.95 -2.79
C VAL A 164 -7.16 21.24 -3.55
N ARG A 165 -6.24 22.18 -3.53
CA ARG A 165 -6.34 23.45 -4.26
C ARG A 165 -6.42 23.20 -5.77
N PRO A 166 -7.27 23.91 -6.51
CA PRO A 166 -7.38 23.72 -7.96
C PRO A 166 -6.19 24.25 -8.75
N ASP A 167 -5.43 25.18 -8.19
CA ASP A 167 -4.30 25.85 -8.86
C ASP A 167 -3.00 25.02 -8.83
N ASN A 168 -2.76 24.26 -7.76
CA ASN A 168 -1.51 23.52 -7.56
C ASN A 168 -1.72 22.06 -7.10
N GLU A 169 -2.96 21.63 -6.91
CA GLU A 169 -3.37 20.26 -6.55
C GLU A 169 -2.75 19.77 -5.23
N THR A 170 -2.47 20.70 -4.29
CA THR A 170 -1.99 20.38 -2.94
C THR A 170 -3.05 20.66 -1.88
N ILE A 171 -2.91 20.03 -0.70
CA ILE A 171 -3.85 20.22 0.43
C ILE A 171 -3.94 21.71 0.79
N ASP A 172 -5.17 22.24 0.87
CA ASP A 172 -5.44 23.57 1.41
C ASP A 172 -5.68 23.47 2.92
N TYR A 173 -4.64 23.76 3.70
CA TYR A 173 -4.73 23.70 5.16
C TYR A 173 -5.63 24.80 5.76
N ASP A 174 -5.85 25.90 5.04
CA ASP A 174 -6.76 26.93 5.48
C ASP A 174 -8.22 26.50 5.27
N GLU A 175 -8.54 25.83 4.14
CA GLU A 175 -9.82 25.13 3.94
C GLU A 175 -10.06 24.09 5.05
N VAL A 176 -9.07 23.25 5.34
CA VAL A 176 -9.18 22.23 6.41
C VAL A 176 -9.52 22.89 7.75
N ARG A 177 -8.86 24.01 8.09
CA ARG A 177 -9.11 24.75 9.34
C ARG A 177 -10.52 25.35 9.38
N ASP A 178 -10.95 25.94 8.29
CA ASP A 178 -12.28 26.56 8.21
C ASP A 178 -13.40 25.53 8.29
N LEU A 179 -13.25 24.38 7.62
CA LEU A 179 -14.17 23.25 7.74
C LEU A 179 -14.17 22.66 9.16
N ALA A 180 -13.01 22.53 9.80
CA ALA A 180 -12.92 22.08 11.18
C ALA A 180 -13.65 23.03 12.15
N ARG A 181 -13.51 24.34 11.99
CA ARG A 181 -14.23 25.36 12.79
C ARG A 181 -15.73 25.33 12.57
N ALA A 182 -16.14 25.22 11.31
CA ALA A 182 -17.55 25.23 10.92
C ALA A 182 -18.31 23.97 11.39
N HIS A 183 -17.68 22.79 11.23
CA HIS A 183 -18.33 21.51 11.45
C HIS A 183 -18.00 20.83 12.80
N ARG A 184 -16.97 21.33 13.52
CA ARG A 184 -16.55 20.81 14.83
C ARG A 184 -16.44 19.28 14.87
N PRO A 185 -15.67 18.66 13.97
CA PRO A 185 -15.54 17.22 13.92
C PRO A 185 -14.98 16.67 15.24
N LYS A 186 -15.33 15.43 15.56
CA LYS A 186 -14.71 14.69 16.68
C LYS A 186 -13.41 14.01 16.26
N LEU A 187 -13.25 13.78 14.97
CA LEU A 187 -12.09 13.11 14.37
C LEU A 187 -11.70 13.85 13.09
N ILE A 188 -10.43 14.20 13.00
CA ILE A 188 -9.79 14.65 11.76
C ILE A 188 -8.87 13.55 11.28
N ILE A 189 -9.00 13.19 9.99
CA ILE A 189 -8.20 12.14 9.36
C ILE A 189 -7.35 12.78 8.28
N CYS A 190 -6.05 12.59 8.37
CA CYS A 190 -5.13 12.88 7.28
C CYS A 190 -4.44 11.60 6.81
N GLY A 191 -3.98 11.61 5.58
CA GLY A 191 -3.48 10.43 4.87
C GLY A 191 -4.25 10.23 3.57
N ALA A 192 -3.62 9.58 2.62
CA ALA A 192 -4.18 9.49 1.28
C ALA A 192 -3.73 8.23 0.55
N THR A 193 -4.54 7.83 -0.44
CA THR A 193 -4.27 6.72 -1.35
C THR A 193 -3.59 7.18 -2.64
N ALA A 194 -3.87 8.42 -3.07
CA ALA A 194 -3.43 8.97 -4.35
C ALA A 194 -3.01 10.45 -4.25
N TYR A 195 -2.34 10.82 -3.16
CA TYR A 195 -1.77 12.15 -2.97
C TYR A 195 -0.24 12.05 -3.00
N PRO A 196 0.45 12.65 -3.99
CA PRO A 196 1.88 12.42 -4.20
C PRO A 196 2.79 13.33 -3.37
N ARG A 197 2.27 14.34 -2.68
CA ARG A 197 3.07 15.32 -1.92
C ARG A 197 3.15 14.96 -0.44
N LEU A 198 4.12 15.56 0.27
CA LEU A 198 4.21 15.44 1.72
C LEU A 198 3.00 16.09 2.40
N ILE A 199 2.58 15.50 3.52
CA ILE A 199 1.54 16.01 4.39
C ILE A 199 2.20 16.68 5.60
N ASP A 200 1.78 17.89 5.92
CA ASP A 200 2.23 18.61 7.11
C ASP A 200 1.38 18.18 8.32
N PHE A 201 1.89 17.20 9.04
CA PHE A 201 1.21 16.64 10.22
C PHE A 201 1.13 17.63 11.38
N ALA A 202 2.08 18.57 11.49
CA ALA A 202 2.07 19.60 12.52
C ALA A 202 0.87 20.56 12.33
N ARG A 203 0.62 21.00 11.09
CA ARG A 203 -0.56 21.83 10.78
C ARG A 203 -1.87 21.11 11.05
N PHE A 204 -1.97 19.80 10.72
CA PHE A 204 -3.16 19.02 11.08
C PHE A 204 -3.32 18.90 12.60
N ARG A 205 -2.24 18.74 13.37
CA ARG A 205 -2.29 18.72 14.84
C ARG A 205 -2.80 20.05 15.40
N GLU A 206 -2.28 21.18 14.93
CA GLU A 206 -2.75 22.50 15.33
C GLU A 206 -4.26 22.69 15.08
N ILE A 207 -4.74 22.30 13.88
CA ILE A 207 -6.16 22.37 13.53
C ILE A 207 -7.01 21.48 14.43
N ALA A 208 -6.56 20.26 14.71
CA ALA A 208 -7.29 19.33 15.57
C ALA A 208 -7.36 19.84 17.03
N ASP A 209 -6.26 20.39 17.55
CA ASP A 209 -6.23 20.99 18.89
C ASP A 209 -7.15 22.20 19.01
N GLU A 210 -7.23 23.03 17.98
CA GLU A 210 -8.09 24.22 17.95
C GLU A 210 -9.58 23.87 18.12
N VAL A 211 -10.02 22.73 17.61
CA VAL A 211 -11.43 22.30 17.69
C VAL A 211 -11.69 21.20 18.70
N GLY A 212 -10.63 20.68 19.36
CA GLY A 212 -10.72 19.60 20.34
C GLY A 212 -11.03 18.23 19.71
N ALA A 213 -10.57 18.02 18.48
CA ALA A 213 -10.74 16.75 17.75
C ALA A 213 -9.55 15.81 17.99
N TYR A 214 -9.80 14.50 17.88
CA TYR A 214 -8.73 13.53 17.69
C TYR A 214 -8.11 13.70 16.29
N LEU A 215 -6.78 13.51 16.20
CA LEU A 215 -6.06 13.40 14.93
C LEU A 215 -5.68 11.95 14.66
N MET A 216 -6.26 11.37 13.62
CA MET A 216 -5.88 10.07 13.08
C MET A 216 -5.08 10.26 11.78
N VAL A 217 -3.94 9.59 11.68
CA VAL A 217 -3.18 9.55 10.43
C VAL A 217 -3.26 8.15 9.82
N ASP A 218 -3.91 8.04 8.66
CA ASP A 218 -3.85 6.82 7.85
C ASP A 218 -2.56 6.82 7.03
N ALA A 219 -1.54 6.17 7.58
CA ALA A 219 -0.22 6.05 6.98
C ALA A 219 -0.06 4.81 6.10
N ALA A 220 -1.17 4.15 5.72
CA ALA A 220 -1.13 2.88 5.00
C ALA A 220 -0.23 2.92 3.76
N HIS A 221 -0.24 4.00 3.00
CA HIS A 221 0.57 4.13 1.80
C HIS A 221 2.05 4.42 2.08
N PHE A 222 2.36 5.15 3.14
CA PHE A 222 3.70 5.71 3.32
C PHE A 222 4.42 5.26 4.61
N ILE A 223 3.81 4.40 5.44
CA ILE A 223 4.44 3.95 6.70
C ILE A 223 5.81 3.28 6.49
N GLY A 224 6.03 2.62 5.35
CA GLY A 224 7.34 2.07 5.00
C GLY A 224 8.38 3.15 4.71
N LEU A 225 8.00 4.29 4.14
CA LEU A 225 8.89 5.44 3.96
C LEU A 225 9.26 6.07 5.31
N VAL A 226 8.30 6.14 6.24
CA VAL A 226 8.54 6.57 7.63
C VAL A 226 9.51 5.62 8.32
N ALA A 227 9.30 4.30 8.23
CA ALA A 227 10.19 3.28 8.80
C ALA A 227 11.63 3.42 8.31
N GLY A 228 11.82 3.70 7.03
CA GLY A 228 13.12 3.94 6.42
C GLY A 228 13.69 5.36 6.62
N GLY A 229 12.95 6.25 7.27
CA GLY A 229 13.37 7.65 7.49
C GLY A 229 13.41 8.50 6.22
N ALA A 230 12.74 8.08 5.14
CA ALA A 230 12.71 8.81 3.87
C ALA A 230 11.73 10.00 3.87
N ILE A 231 10.75 10.00 4.77
CA ILE A 231 9.80 11.09 4.99
C ILE A 231 9.54 11.30 6.49
N PRO A 232 9.01 12.47 6.92
CA PRO A 232 8.68 12.74 8.30
C PRO A 232 7.68 11.76 8.90
N SER A 233 7.84 11.46 10.19
CA SER A 233 6.92 10.59 10.94
C SER A 233 5.67 11.34 11.40
N PRO A 234 4.47 10.75 11.26
CA PRO A 234 3.24 11.30 11.83
C PRO A 234 3.09 11.01 13.33
N VAL A 235 3.83 10.04 13.88
CA VAL A 235 3.65 9.53 15.25
C VAL A 235 3.72 10.62 16.33
N PRO A 236 4.62 11.59 16.28
CA PRO A 236 4.67 12.66 17.28
C PRO A 236 3.43 13.57 17.31
N TYR A 237 2.69 13.64 16.22
CA TYR A 237 1.56 14.57 16.03
C TYR A 237 0.20 13.91 16.21
N ALA A 238 0.08 12.63 15.84
CA ALA A 238 -1.19 11.91 15.82
C ALA A 238 -1.58 11.38 17.21
N ASP A 239 -2.88 11.28 17.46
CA ASP A 239 -3.42 10.49 18.56
C ASP A 239 -3.39 8.99 18.20
N VAL A 240 -3.70 8.69 16.93
CA VAL A 240 -3.67 7.33 16.36
C VAL A 240 -3.07 7.38 14.97
N VAL A 241 -2.19 6.43 14.67
CA VAL A 241 -1.69 6.16 13.32
C VAL A 241 -2.13 4.76 12.91
N THR A 242 -2.86 4.65 11.82
CA THR A 242 -3.21 3.36 11.20
C THR A 242 -2.30 3.09 10.01
N ALA A 243 -2.02 1.83 9.75
CA ALA A 243 -1.17 1.45 8.63
C ALA A 243 -1.52 0.07 8.07
N THR A 244 -1.12 -0.16 6.83
CA THR A 244 -0.99 -1.50 6.25
C THR A 244 0.46 -1.99 6.37
N THR A 245 0.62 -3.30 6.41
CA THR A 245 1.95 -3.91 6.51
C THR A 245 2.53 -4.36 5.16
N HIS A 246 1.71 -4.43 4.10
CA HIS A 246 2.02 -5.10 2.82
C HIS A 246 2.37 -4.15 1.65
N LYS A 247 2.39 -2.82 1.86
CA LYS A 247 2.72 -1.84 0.81
C LYS A 247 4.23 -1.53 0.83
N VAL A 248 4.63 -0.27 0.98
CA VAL A 248 6.05 0.10 1.04
C VAL A 248 6.79 -0.63 2.17
N LEU A 249 6.11 -1.01 3.26
CA LEU A 249 6.72 -1.74 4.38
C LEU A 249 7.14 -3.19 4.02
N ARG A 250 6.73 -3.74 2.88
CA ARG A 250 7.07 -5.07 2.35
C ARG A 250 6.71 -6.26 3.25
N GLY A 251 5.75 -6.08 4.16
CA GLY A 251 5.31 -7.16 5.05
C GLY A 251 4.17 -8.00 4.48
N PRO A 252 3.58 -8.87 5.30
CA PRO A 252 2.40 -9.64 4.93
C PRO A 252 1.19 -8.73 4.78
N ARG A 253 0.16 -9.18 4.06
CA ARG A 253 -1.14 -8.50 4.08
C ARG A 253 -1.66 -8.44 5.50
N GLY A 254 -1.97 -7.23 5.94
CA GLY A 254 -2.43 -6.96 7.29
C GLY A 254 -2.47 -5.46 7.59
N GLY A 255 -2.89 -5.12 8.80
CA GLY A 255 -2.86 -3.77 9.33
C GLY A 255 -2.18 -3.71 10.70
N MET A 256 -1.93 -2.51 11.15
CA MET A 256 -1.50 -2.21 12.53
C MET A 256 -2.01 -0.84 12.94
N ILE A 257 -2.07 -0.62 14.25
CA ILE A 257 -2.42 0.66 14.86
C ILE A 257 -1.31 1.05 15.83
N LEU A 258 -0.83 2.27 15.73
CA LEU A 258 0.06 2.90 16.69
C LEU A 258 -0.72 4.00 17.38
N CYS A 259 -0.56 4.18 18.68
CA CYS A 259 -1.28 5.25 19.37
C CYS A 259 -0.53 5.72 20.63
N ARG A 260 -1.03 6.81 21.20
CA ARG A 260 -0.61 7.28 22.53
C ARG A 260 -1.02 6.27 23.60
N GLU A 261 -0.25 6.14 24.65
CA GLU A 261 -0.51 5.22 25.78
C GLU A 261 -1.91 5.44 26.39
N SER A 262 -2.36 6.68 26.48
CA SER A 262 -3.70 7.04 26.99
C SER A 262 -4.86 6.43 26.21
N LEU A 263 -4.64 6.01 24.95
CA LEU A 263 -5.61 5.38 24.08
C LEU A 263 -5.45 3.86 23.96
N ALA A 264 -4.37 3.29 24.50
CA ALA A 264 -4.00 1.89 24.37
C ALA A 264 -5.16 0.92 24.70
N ALA A 265 -5.73 1.06 25.88
CA ALA A 265 -6.83 0.19 26.33
C ALA A 265 -8.09 0.32 25.47
N ARG A 266 -8.37 1.53 24.93
CA ARG A 266 -9.53 1.76 24.05
C ARG A 266 -9.30 1.13 22.67
N ILE A 267 -8.10 1.26 22.12
CA ILE A 267 -7.71 0.67 20.84
C ILE A 267 -7.74 -0.86 20.93
N ASP A 268 -7.12 -1.43 21.98
CA ASP A 268 -7.11 -2.88 22.17
C ASP A 268 -8.54 -3.44 22.28
N LYS A 269 -9.40 -2.80 23.06
CA LYS A 269 -10.79 -3.20 23.20
C LYS A 269 -11.59 -3.04 21.89
N ALA A 270 -11.28 -2.03 21.09
CA ALA A 270 -11.91 -1.81 19.79
C ALA A 270 -11.47 -2.85 18.75
N VAL A 271 -10.23 -3.32 18.81
CA VAL A 271 -9.77 -4.44 17.97
C VAL A 271 -10.39 -5.74 18.45
N PHE A 272 -10.14 -6.12 19.71
CA PHE A 272 -10.72 -7.33 20.30
C PHE A 272 -11.37 -7.00 21.66
N PRO A 273 -12.62 -7.37 21.88
CA PRO A 273 -13.49 -8.21 21.07
C PRO A 273 -14.45 -7.45 20.12
N PHE A 274 -14.29 -6.11 19.97
CA PHE A 274 -15.37 -5.33 19.34
C PHE A 274 -15.43 -5.51 17.81
N THR A 275 -14.30 -5.40 17.09
CA THR A 275 -14.31 -5.48 15.61
C THR A 275 -13.77 -6.80 15.07
N GLN A 276 -12.98 -7.54 15.86
CA GLN A 276 -12.38 -8.82 15.47
C GLN A 276 -12.51 -9.86 16.59
N GLY A 277 -12.41 -11.15 16.22
CA GLY A 277 -12.21 -12.30 17.11
C GLY A 277 -10.75 -12.73 17.15
N GLY A 278 -10.48 -14.04 16.89
CA GLY A 278 -9.13 -14.60 16.92
C GLY A 278 -8.19 -13.94 15.91
N PRO A 279 -7.02 -13.48 16.36
CA PRO A 279 -6.02 -12.90 15.46
C PRO A 279 -5.38 -13.96 14.58
N LEU A 280 -4.89 -13.55 13.41
CA LEU A 280 -4.16 -14.40 12.46
C LEU A 280 -2.69 -14.52 12.91
N MET A 281 -2.37 -15.50 13.74
CA MET A 281 -1.06 -15.56 14.41
C MET A 281 0.11 -15.79 13.46
N HIS A 282 -0.09 -16.50 12.35
CA HIS A 282 0.87 -16.60 11.25
C HIS A 282 1.14 -15.23 10.59
N ALA A 283 0.11 -14.41 10.42
CA ALA A 283 0.28 -13.06 9.91
C ALA A 283 0.95 -12.12 10.94
N VAL A 284 0.64 -12.27 12.23
CA VAL A 284 1.32 -11.53 13.31
C VAL A 284 2.81 -11.87 13.35
N ALA A 285 3.17 -13.16 13.25
CA ALA A 285 4.56 -13.58 13.16
C ALA A 285 5.26 -13.01 11.92
N ALA A 286 4.60 -13.03 10.78
CA ALA A 286 5.11 -12.46 9.54
C ALA A 286 5.29 -10.92 9.63
N LYS A 287 4.39 -10.20 10.33
CA LYS A 287 4.57 -8.78 10.66
C LYS A 287 5.81 -8.56 11.53
N ALA A 288 6.05 -9.43 12.53
CA ALA A 288 7.25 -9.36 13.34
C ALA A 288 8.54 -9.53 12.52
N VAL A 289 8.54 -10.40 11.51
CA VAL A 289 9.67 -10.55 10.57
C VAL A 289 9.85 -9.27 9.76
N ALA A 290 8.79 -8.77 9.13
CA ALA A 290 8.86 -7.56 8.31
C ALA A 290 9.32 -6.32 9.08
N LEU A 291 8.87 -6.15 10.33
CA LEU A 291 9.32 -5.05 11.20
C LEU A 291 10.80 -5.18 11.57
N ARG A 292 11.32 -6.41 11.73
CA ARG A 292 12.75 -6.64 11.93
C ARG A 292 13.55 -6.27 10.68
N GLU A 293 13.08 -6.64 9.49
CA GLU A 293 13.71 -6.26 8.23
C GLU A 293 13.68 -4.74 8.03
N ALA A 294 12.56 -4.09 8.34
CA ALA A 294 12.40 -2.65 8.23
C ALA A 294 13.29 -1.84 9.20
N ALA A 295 13.75 -2.43 10.28
CA ALA A 295 14.69 -1.82 11.21
C ALA A 295 16.16 -1.89 10.74
N GLN A 296 16.48 -2.61 9.64
CA GLN A 296 17.85 -2.74 9.15
C GLN A 296 18.29 -1.54 8.29
N PRO A 297 19.58 -1.25 8.23
CA PRO A 297 20.13 -0.16 7.38
C PRO A 297 19.76 -0.28 5.91
N GLU A 298 19.67 -1.51 5.39
CA GLU A 298 19.29 -1.80 4.00
C GLU A 298 17.90 -1.31 3.66
N PHE A 299 16.98 -1.33 4.63
CA PHE A 299 15.64 -0.83 4.44
C PHE A 299 15.61 0.71 4.31
N ARG A 300 16.51 1.43 4.99
CA ARG A 300 16.67 2.88 4.81
C ARG A 300 17.11 3.21 3.39
N THR A 301 18.09 2.45 2.88
CA THR A 301 18.55 2.59 1.49
C THR A 301 17.42 2.32 0.50
N TYR A 302 16.65 1.24 0.73
CA TYR A 302 15.47 0.92 -0.07
C TYR A 302 14.43 2.04 -0.05
N ALA A 303 14.04 2.54 1.11
CA ALA A 303 13.01 3.58 1.23
C ALA A 303 13.43 4.89 0.53
N ALA A 304 14.69 5.29 0.66
CA ALA A 304 15.24 6.44 -0.05
C ALA A 304 15.20 6.21 -1.57
N GLN A 305 15.61 5.01 -2.04
CA GLN A 305 15.59 4.67 -3.46
C GLN A 305 14.17 4.64 -4.03
N VAL A 306 13.16 4.20 -3.26
CA VAL A 306 11.75 4.25 -3.68
C VAL A 306 11.33 5.68 -4.04
N VAL A 307 11.67 6.66 -3.20
CA VAL A 307 11.34 8.07 -3.44
C VAL A 307 12.12 8.62 -4.65
N THR A 308 13.40 8.31 -4.74
CA THR A 308 14.25 8.74 -5.86
C THR A 308 13.73 8.17 -7.18
N ASN A 309 13.38 6.90 -7.20
CA ASN A 309 12.77 6.23 -8.36
C ASN A 309 11.43 6.86 -8.74
N ALA A 310 10.57 7.17 -7.76
CA ALA A 310 9.28 7.79 -8.04
C ALA A 310 9.43 9.17 -8.69
N ARG A 311 10.39 9.98 -8.24
CA ARG A 311 10.73 11.27 -8.86
C ARG A 311 11.23 11.08 -10.30
N ALA A 312 12.20 10.19 -10.49
CA ALA A 312 12.75 9.92 -11.82
C ALA A 312 11.67 9.40 -12.80
N LEU A 313 10.75 8.56 -12.32
CA LEU A 313 9.62 8.08 -13.12
C LEU A 313 8.66 9.22 -13.46
N ALA A 314 8.30 10.06 -12.50
CA ALA A 314 7.39 11.20 -12.71
C ALA A 314 8.01 12.22 -13.69
N ASP A 315 9.30 12.53 -13.54
CA ASP A 315 10.03 13.44 -14.43
C ASP A 315 10.12 12.89 -15.86
N GLY A 316 10.39 11.59 -16.00
CA GLY A 316 10.41 10.92 -17.31
C GLY A 316 9.03 10.94 -17.98
N LEU A 317 7.97 10.66 -17.25
CA LEU A 317 6.59 10.73 -17.77
C LEU A 317 6.20 12.14 -18.18
N ALA A 318 6.62 13.16 -17.39
CA ALA A 318 6.43 14.58 -17.73
C ALA A 318 7.17 14.95 -19.03
N ALA A 319 8.43 14.52 -19.16
CA ALA A 319 9.22 14.76 -20.37
C ALA A 319 8.59 14.11 -21.60
N ASP A 320 7.94 12.97 -21.43
CA ASP A 320 7.17 12.29 -22.46
C ASP A 320 5.73 12.87 -22.62
N GLY A 321 5.41 14.00 -21.97
CA GLY A 321 4.17 14.75 -22.12
C GLY A 321 2.96 14.10 -21.44
N LEU A 322 3.14 13.34 -20.35
CA LEU A 322 2.09 12.92 -19.43
C LEU A 322 2.20 13.75 -18.16
N ARG A 323 1.22 14.59 -17.87
CA ARG A 323 1.27 15.60 -16.82
C ARG A 323 1.19 14.98 -15.41
N PRO A 324 2.22 15.10 -14.57
CA PRO A 324 2.08 14.73 -13.16
C PRO A 324 1.16 15.70 -12.42
N VAL A 325 0.16 15.17 -11.70
CA VAL A 325 -0.68 15.94 -10.78
C VAL A 325 0.22 16.56 -9.70
N SER A 326 -0.07 17.79 -9.31
CA SER A 326 0.74 18.61 -8.40
C SER A 326 2.20 18.85 -8.85
N GLY A 327 2.51 18.62 -10.13
CA GLY A 327 3.83 18.88 -10.70
C GLY A 327 4.92 17.87 -10.30
N GLY A 328 4.58 16.69 -9.78
CA GLY A 328 5.56 15.64 -9.44
C GLY A 328 5.24 14.89 -8.15
N THR A 329 6.27 14.32 -7.48
CA THR A 329 6.08 13.53 -6.26
C THR A 329 7.19 13.73 -5.24
N ASP A 330 6.82 13.60 -3.96
CA ASP A 330 7.71 13.55 -2.80
C ASP A 330 7.71 12.17 -2.14
N THR A 331 6.91 11.23 -2.65
CA THR A 331 6.65 9.91 -2.04
C THR A 331 7.00 8.75 -2.99
N HIS A 332 6.34 7.61 -2.85
CA HIS A 332 6.53 6.40 -3.64
C HIS A 332 5.64 6.30 -4.87
N LEU A 333 4.74 7.25 -5.08
CA LEU A 333 3.75 7.23 -6.17
C LEU A 333 3.71 8.54 -6.92
N ALA A 334 3.31 8.47 -8.18
CA ALA A 334 2.89 9.60 -8.98
C ALA A 334 1.48 9.37 -9.51
N LEU A 335 0.72 10.44 -9.61
CA LEU A 335 -0.60 10.48 -10.26
C LEU A 335 -0.47 11.30 -11.54
N LEU A 336 -0.89 10.75 -12.68
CA LEU A 336 -0.76 11.36 -13.99
C LEU A 336 -2.14 11.76 -14.50
N ASP A 337 -2.27 12.98 -15.00
CA ASP A 337 -3.43 13.47 -15.74
C ASP A 337 -3.24 13.18 -17.23
N LEU A 338 -4.16 12.44 -17.82
CA LEU A 338 -4.10 12.00 -19.21
C LEU A 338 -5.01 12.82 -20.16
N ARG A 339 -5.67 13.86 -19.65
CA ARG A 339 -6.62 14.65 -20.46
C ARG A 339 -5.95 15.27 -21.69
N GLU A 340 -4.74 15.80 -21.55
CA GLU A 340 -3.97 16.36 -22.68
C GLU A 340 -3.51 15.28 -23.67
N ALA A 341 -3.33 14.05 -23.22
CA ALA A 341 -3.03 12.92 -24.09
C ALA A 341 -4.27 12.41 -24.86
N GLY A 342 -5.47 12.88 -24.49
CA GLY A 342 -6.73 12.47 -25.12
C GLY A 342 -7.11 11.01 -24.83
N VAL A 343 -6.63 10.46 -23.72
CA VAL A 343 -6.82 9.04 -23.31
C VAL A 343 -7.44 9.01 -21.91
N THR A 344 -8.41 8.14 -21.71
CA THR A 344 -8.98 7.90 -20.38
C THR A 344 -8.06 7.01 -19.53
N GLY A 345 -8.24 7.05 -18.22
CA GLY A 345 -7.52 6.16 -17.31
C GLY A 345 -7.79 4.67 -17.61
N ALA A 346 -9.04 4.33 -17.94
CA ALA A 346 -9.43 2.95 -18.28
C ALA A 346 -8.75 2.44 -19.56
N GLU A 347 -8.67 3.28 -20.60
CA GLU A 347 -7.94 2.93 -21.83
C GLU A 347 -6.45 2.77 -21.58
N ALA A 348 -5.84 3.69 -20.82
CA ALA A 348 -4.42 3.64 -20.46
C ALA A 348 -4.09 2.38 -19.64
N GLU A 349 -4.92 2.03 -18.65
CA GLU A 349 -4.79 0.80 -17.84
C GLU A 349 -4.80 -0.44 -18.75
N ALA A 350 -5.79 -0.56 -19.65
CA ALA A 350 -5.91 -1.70 -20.55
C ALA A 350 -4.74 -1.82 -21.55
N ARG A 351 -4.27 -0.69 -22.10
CA ARG A 351 -3.13 -0.65 -23.04
C ARG A 351 -1.82 -1.02 -22.35
N CYS A 352 -1.60 -0.52 -21.13
CA CYS A 352 -0.44 -0.87 -20.32
C CYS A 352 -0.46 -2.34 -19.91
N GLU A 353 -1.61 -2.88 -19.49
CA GLU A 353 -1.75 -4.29 -19.15
C GLU A 353 -1.46 -5.20 -20.34
N ALA A 354 -1.95 -4.87 -21.53
CA ALA A 354 -1.64 -5.60 -22.76
C ALA A 354 -0.14 -5.57 -23.11
N ALA A 355 0.60 -4.58 -22.61
CA ALA A 355 2.05 -4.46 -22.75
C ALA A 355 2.84 -5.03 -21.56
N GLY A 356 2.19 -5.73 -20.62
CA GLY A 356 2.86 -6.31 -19.43
C GLY A 356 3.23 -5.28 -18.35
N ILE A 357 2.62 -4.09 -18.38
CA ILE A 357 2.81 -3.03 -17.39
C ILE A 357 1.57 -2.95 -16.51
N THR A 358 1.66 -3.43 -15.27
CA THR A 358 0.56 -3.41 -14.30
C THR A 358 0.55 -2.09 -13.54
N LEU A 359 -0.47 -1.27 -13.78
CA LEU A 359 -0.76 -0.01 -13.09
C LEU A 359 -2.27 0.13 -12.91
N ASN A 360 -2.78 1.21 -12.31
CA ASN A 360 -4.22 1.38 -12.20
C ASN A 360 -4.70 2.74 -12.70
N LYS A 361 -5.91 2.75 -13.32
CA LYS A 361 -6.66 3.99 -13.53
C LYS A 361 -6.96 4.66 -12.20
N ASN A 362 -6.96 5.96 -12.17
CA ASN A 362 -7.21 6.74 -10.97
C ASN A 362 -7.87 8.06 -11.31
N ALA A 363 -8.89 8.44 -10.53
CA ALA A 363 -9.43 9.78 -10.61
C ALA A 363 -8.35 10.80 -10.29
N ILE A 364 -8.36 11.91 -11.02
CA ILE A 364 -7.54 13.10 -10.70
C ILE A 364 -8.37 14.11 -9.90
N PRO A 365 -7.76 15.08 -9.22
CA PRO A 365 -8.52 16.16 -8.60
C PRO A 365 -9.44 16.84 -9.59
N TYR A 366 -10.70 17.06 -9.19
CA TYR A 366 -11.74 17.67 -10.04
C TYR A 366 -11.99 16.89 -11.33
N ASP A 367 -11.90 15.57 -11.29
CA ASP A 367 -12.04 14.70 -12.46
C ASP A 367 -13.44 14.84 -13.09
N PRO A 368 -13.53 15.16 -14.40
CA PRO A 368 -14.81 15.20 -15.09
C PRO A 368 -15.39 13.82 -15.40
N GLN A 369 -14.59 12.76 -15.30
CA GLN A 369 -15.00 11.39 -15.62
C GLN A 369 -15.50 10.64 -14.37
N PRO A 370 -16.43 9.68 -14.54
CA PRO A 370 -16.81 8.81 -13.43
C PRO A 370 -15.66 7.89 -12.99
N PRO A 371 -15.62 7.41 -11.74
CA PRO A 371 -14.50 6.65 -11.18
C PRO A 371 -14.09 5.38 -11.96
N LEU A 372 -15.03 4.74 -12.67
CA LEU A 372 -14.75 3.55 -13.47
C LEU A 372 -14.03 3.86 -14.80
N VAL A 373 -14.09 5.10 -15.26
CA VAL A 373 -13.39 5.59 -16.46
C VAL A 373 -12.10 6.31 -16.04
N ALA A 374 -12.22 7.29 -15.15
CA ALA A 374 -11.16 8.16 -14.67
C ALA A 374 -10.38 8.91 -15.78
N SER A 375 -9.77 10.02 -15.46
CA SER A 375 -8.95 10.79 -16.39
C SER A 375 -7.45 10.62 -16.16
N GLY A 376 -7.05 9.79 -15.23
CA GLY A 376 -5.65 9.58 -14.89
C GLY A 376 -5.27 8.14 -14.61
N ILE A 377 -3.98 7.95 -14.39
CA ILE A 377 -3.37 6.71 -13.90
C ILE A 377 -2.51 7.00 -12.68
N ARG A 378 -2.42 6.02 -11.78
CA ARG A 378 -1.49 6.05 -10.65
C ARG A 378 -0.40 5.01 -10.87
N VAL A 379 0.85 5.42 -10.68
CA VAL A 379 2.03 4.57 -10.75
C VAL A 379 2.83 4.66 -9.46
N GLY A 380 3.49 3.59 -9.06
CA GLY A 380 4.35 3.55 -7.88
C GLY A 380 5.58 2.70 -8.07
N THR A 381 6.59 2.93 -7.28
CA THR A 381 7.92 2.33 -7.45
C THR A 381 8.33 1.28 -6.40
N PRO A 382 7.52 0.92 -5.37
CA PRO A 382 7.99 -0.02 -4.34
C PRO A 382 8.43 -1.38 -4.89
N SER A 383 7.61 -2.00 -5.77
CA SER A 383 7.90 -3.34 -6.32
C SER A 383 9.16 -3.35 -7.18
N VAL A 384 9.27 -2.44 -8.14
CA VAL A 384 10.44 -2.35 -9.04
C VAL A 384 11.71 -1.95 -8.29
N THR A 385 11.60 -1.15 -7.22
CA THR A 385 12.74 -0.87 -6.33
C THR A 385 13.16 -2.11 -5.53
N THR A 386 12.21 -2.92 -5.07
CA THR A 386 12.50 -4.21 -4.41
C THR A 386 13.23 -5.17 -5.36
N GLN A 387 12.94 -5.13 -6.65
CA GLN A 387 13.64 -5.89 -7.70
C GLN A 387 15.04 -5.34 -8.02
N GLY A 388 15.43 -4.18 -7.47
CA GLY A 388 16.76 -3.59 -7.67
C GLY A 388 16.86 -2.56 -8.78
N MET A 389 15.74 -2.17 -9.40
CA MET A 389 15.71 -1.11 -10.42
C MET A 389 15.99 0.26 -9.79
N ARG A 390 16.62 1.14 -10.56
CA ARG A 390 17.04 2.49 -10.17
C ARG A 390 16.59 3.51 -11.21
N GLU A 391 17.08 4.75 -11.10
CA GLU A 391 16.66 5.90 -11.91
C GLU A 391 16.81 5.66 -13.43
N GLY A 392 17.86 4.94 -13.84
CA GLY A 392 18.06 4.60 -15.26
C GLY A 392 16.92 3.76 -15.83
N GLU A 393 16.46 2.76 -15.06
CA GLU A 393 15.30 1.93 -15.43
C GLU A 393 14.01 2.73 -15.39
N MET A 394 13.88 3.70 -14.45
CA MET A 394 12.68 4.55 -14.37
C MET A 394 12.48 5.39 -15.63
N GLY A 395 13.56 5.92 -16.23
CA GLY A 395 13.48 6.60 -17.52
C GLY A 395 13.00 5.69 -18.66
N ARG A 396 13.49 4.44 -18.68
CA ARG A 396 13.02 3.43 -19.66
C ARG A 396 11.54 3.09 -19.44
N ILE A 397 11.13 2.87 -18.19
CA ILE A 397 9.74 2.57 -17.82
C ILE A 397 8.81 3.73 -18.21
N ALA A 398 9.24 5.00 -18.00
CA ALA A 398 8.48 6.17 -18.41
C ALA A 398 8.20 6.15 -19.93
N GLY A 399 9.23 5.93 -20.75
CA GLY A 399 9.07 5.83 -22.19
C GLY A 399 8.16 4.67 -22.63
N LEU A 400 8.24 3.51 -21.96
CA LEU A 400 7.36 2.36 -22.24
C LEU A 400 5.90 2.67 -21.90
N ILE A 401 5.64 3.27 -20.74
CA ILE A 401 4.28 3.71 -20.33
C ILE A 401 3.74 4.74 -21.34
N ALA A 402 4.52 5.77 -21.69
CA ALA A 402 4.07 6.82 -22.59
C ALA A 402 3.74 6.28 -23.99
N ARG A 403 4.53 5.34 -24.48
CA ARG A 403 4.25 4.63 -25.76
C ARG A 403 2.98 3.80 -25.66
N ALA A 404 2.83 2.99 -24.61
CA ALA A 404 1.64 2.16 -24.43
C ALA A 404 0.37 3.03 -24.32
N VAL A 405 0.38 4.08 -23.49
CA VAL A 405 -0.76 4.99 -23.29
C VAL A 405 -1.21 5.63 -24.61
N ARG A 406 -0.27 6.09 -25.44
CA ARG A 406 -0.60 6.77 -26.70
C ARG A 406 -0.94 5.84 -27.84
N THR A 407 -0.70 4.54 -27.71
CA THR A 407 -0.95 3.59 -28.79
C THR A 407 -2.41 3.13 -28.75
N ASP A 408 -3.19 3.49 -29.77
CA ASP A 408 -4.49 2.91 -30.00
C ASP A 408 -4.33 1.53 -30.65
N PRO A 409 -4.72 0.43 -29.98
CA PRO A 409 -4.60 -0.92 -30.53
C PRO A 409 -5.46 -1.13 -31.81
N GLY A 410 -6.50 -0.33 -32.01
CA GLY A 410 -7.36 -0.37 -33.19
C GLY A 410 -6.80 0.39 -34.40
N ALA A 411 -5.79 1.23 -34.20
CA ALA A 411 -5.16 1.96 -35.30
C ALA A 411 -4.19 1.06 -36.10
N PRO A 412 -3.94 1.36 -37.39
CA PRO A 412 -2.96 0.64 -38.17
C PRO A 412 -1.58 0.61 -37.51
N GLY A 413 -1.04 -0.59 -37.26
CA GLY A 413 0.25 -0.80 -36.57
C GLY A 413 0.20 -0.64 -35.05
N GLY A 414 -0.96 -0.34 -34.46
CA GLY A 414 -1.09 -0.17 -33.01
C GLY A 414 -0.81 -1.45 -32.22
N ALA A 415 -1.38 -2.58 -32.67
CA ALA A 415 -1.14 -3.88 -32.06
C ALA A 415 0.35 -4.29 -32.11
N ASP A 416 1.03 -4.02 -33.26
CA ASP A 416 2.46 -4.29 -33.40
C ASP A 416 3.31 -3.43 -32.46
N THR A 417 2.92 -2.17 -32.28
CA THR A 417 3.58 -1.25 -31.33
C THR A 417 3.45 -1.75 -29.88
N LEU A 418 2.24 -2.17 -29.46
CA LEU A 418 2.06 -2.73 -28.10
C LEU A 418 2.83 -4.03 -27.92
N THR A 419 2.89 -4.88 -28.94
CA THR A 419 3.71 -6.11 -28.94
C THR A 419 5.20 -5.79 -28.79
N ALA A 420 5.69 -4.75 -29.47
CA ALA A 420 7.07 -4.29 -29.32
C ALA A 420 7.35 -3.77 -27.91
N VAL A 421 6.43 -2.99 -27.32
CA VAL A 421 6.52 -2.53 -25.92
C VAL A 421 6.55 -3.73 -24.97
N ALA A 422 5.65 -4.71 -25.14
CA ALA A 422 5.60 -5.91 -24.30
C ALA A 422 6.92 -6.69 -24.32
N ARG A 423 7.57 -6.81 -25.47
CA ARG A 423 8.89 -7.45 -25.56
C ARG A 423 9.96 -6.67 -24.77
N GLU A 424 10.02 -5.35 -24.89
CA GLU A 424 10.96 -4.52 -24.13
C GLU A 424 10.69 -4.58 -22.61
N VAL A 425 9.42 -4.67 -22.21
CA VAL A 425 9.00 -4.90 -20.82
C VAL A 425 9.51 -6.24 -20.31
N ALA A 426 9.31 -7.32 -21.08
CA ALA A 426 9.78 -8.65 -20.70
C ALA A 426 11.31 -8.72 -20.59
N GLU A 427 12.04 -8.06 -21.49
CA GLU A 427 13.50 -7.96 -21.41
C GLU A 427 13.96 -7.23 -20.14
N LEU A 428 13.30 -6.12 -19.78
CA LEU A 428 13.60 -5.38 -18.55
C LEU A 428 13.25 -6.19 -17.32
N ALA A 429 12.10 -6.83 -17.27
CA ALA A 429 11.66 -7.68 -16.16
C ALA A 429 12.60 -8.88 -15.96
N ALA A 430 13.09 -9.49 -17.04
CA ALA A 430 14.05 -10.59 -16.99
C ALA A 430 15.44 -10.17 -16.43
N ALA A 431 15.82 -8.91 -16.64
CA ALA A 431 17.08 -8.36 -16.07
C ALA A 431 16.95 -8.10 -14.56
N PHE A 432 15.73 -7.92 -14.05
CA PHE A 432 15.43 -7.65 -12.63
C PHE A 432 14.30 -8.57 -12.14
N PRO A 433 14.51 -9.89 -12.09
CA PRO A 433 13.44 -10.83 -11.81
C PRO A 433 12.89 -10.68 -10.39
N ALA A 434 11.56 -10.79 -10.25
CA ALA A 434 10.95 -10.99 -8.96
C ALA A 434 11.41 -12.34 -8.36
N TYR A 435 11.82 -12.33 -7.11
CA TYR A 435 12.34 -13.52 -6.42
C TYR A 435 13.46 -14.20 -7.21
N PRO A 436 14.64 -13.57 -7.34
CA PRO A 436 15.79 -14.18 -8.02
C PRO A 436 16.20 -15.46 -7.29
N ARG A 437 16.76 -16.40 -8.07
CA ARG A 437 17.23 -17.70 -7.59
C ARG A 437 18.53 -17.57 -6.81
#